data_006a7008759068d7f7f6200d889ff18e
#
_entry.id   006a7008759068d7f7f6200d889ff18e
#
_cell.length_a   1.000
_cell.length_b   1.000
_cell.length_c   1.000
_cell.angle_alpha   90.00
_cell.angle_beta   90.00
_cell.angle_gamma   90.00
#
_symmetry.space_group_name_H-M   'P 1'
#
loop_
_entity.id
_entity.type
_entity.pdbx_description
1 polymer ?
#
loop_
_entity_poly.entity_id
_entity_poly.type
_entity_poly.pdbx_seq_one_letter_code
_entity_poly.pdbx_strand_id
1 'polypeptide(L)'
;MNRQGEDFYYMHTLIEVTASDPETLEHRVTAVEKLCVSVDMIARRCEYKQEQAFLSMLPILYLDPDIERKSRRNALTSGVAAAFPFASYELSDRNGIFLGLNMYNRSPVFLNPYDDYKYTNGSI
;
A
#
# COMPACT_ATOMS: atom_id res chain seq x y z
N MET A 1 9.48 30.92 -18.40
CA MET A 1 8.94 29.56 -18.42
C MET A 1 8.61 29.19 -16.98
N ASN A 2 7.34 29.31 -16.59
CA ASN A 2 6.87 28.90 -15.27
C ASN A 2 7.00 27.38 -15.18
N ARG A 3 7.98 26.88 -14.45
CA ARG A 3 7.94 25.52 -13.96
C ARG A 3 6.78 25.47 -12.99
N GLN A 4 5.79 24.66 -13.27
CA GLN A 4 4.67 24.38 -12.39
C GLN A 4 5.25 24.18 -11.00
N GLY A 5 4.80 24.98 -10.03
CA GLY A 5 5.32 24.98 -8.68
C GLY A 5 5.07 23.60 -8.06
N GLU A 6 6.11 22.78 -7.97
CA GLU A 6 6.08 21.58 -7.21
C GLU A 6 6.51 21.91 -5.79
N ASP A 7 5.68 21.57 -4.83
CA ASP A 7 5.97 21.71 -3.41
C ASP A 7 6.75 20.50 -2.90
N PHE A 8 7.52 20.71 -1.84
CA PHE A 8 8.23 19.66 -1.12
C PHE A 8 7.38 19.12 0.02
N TYR A 9 7.31 17.81 0.10
CA TYR A 9 6.65 17.07 1.17
C TYR A 9 7.63 16.13 1.87
N TYR A 10 7.37 15.87 3.14
CA TYR A 10 7.98 14.78 3.86
C TYR A 10 7.04 13.59 3.85
N MET A 11 7.43 12.53 3.16
CA MET A 11 6.67 11.29 3.07
C MET A 11 7.23 10.25 4.02
N HIS A 12 6.35 9.57 4.73
CA HIS A 12 6.66 8.48 5.65
C HIS A 12 5.89 7.24 5.21
N THR A 13 6.60 6.13 5.02
CA THR A 13 5.98 4.84 4.71
C THR A 13 6.27 3.89 5.85
N LEU A 14 5.23 3.40 6.48
CA LEU A 14 5.28 2.39 7.53
C LEU A 14 4.54 1.15 7.05
N ILE A 15 5.11 -0.02 7.30
CA ILE A 15 4.55 -1.31 6.91
C ILE A 15 4.41 -2.15 8.18
N GLU A 16 3.19 -2.56 8.47
CA GLU A 16 2.89 -3.49 9.55
C GLU A 16 2.92 -4.93 9.03
N VAL A 17 3.63 -5.78 9.74
CA VAL A 17 3.66 -7.22 9.48
C VAL A 17 3.23 -7.95 10.74
N THR A 18 2.21 -8.78 10.65
CA THR A 18 1.66 -9.54 11.76
C THR A 18 1.71 -11.03 11.49
N ALA A 19 1.87 -11.82 12.54
CA ALA A 19 1.79 -13.27 12.49
C ALA A 19 1.35 -13.84 13.84
N SER A 20 0.90 -15.09 13.86
CA SER A 20 0.49 -15.80 15.07
C SER A 20 1.66 -16.35 15.89
N ASP A 21 2.82 -16.51 15.27
CA ASP A 21 4.02 -17.07 15.89
C ASP A 21 5.28 -16.33 15.41
N PRO A 22 6.36 -16.34 16.22
CA PRO A 22 7.58 -15.61 15.90
C PRO A 22 8.31 -16.11 14.65
N GLU A 23 8.25 -17.39 14.34
CA GLU A 23 8.92 -17.99 13.20
C GLU A 23 8.25 -17.53 11.89
N THR A 24 6.94 -17.60 11.83
CA THR A 24 6.15 -17.09 10.70
C THR A 24 6.33 -15.58 10.55
N LEU A 25 6.42 -14.83 11.66
CA LEU A 25 6.67 -13.39 11.61
C LEU A 25 8.00 -13.08 10.95
N GLU A 26 9.08 -13.75 11.36
CA GLU A 26 10.41 -13.52 10.79
C GLU A 26 10.45 -13.87 9.29
N HIS A 27 9.79 -14.95 8.90
CA HIS A 27 9.66 -15.33 7.50
C HIS A 27 8.92 -14.25 6.67
N ARG A 28 7.80 -13.73 7.19
CA ARG A 28 7.03 -12.66 6.53
C ARG A 28 7.82 -11.35 6.44
N VAL A 29 8.50 -10.96 7.51
CA VAL A 29 9.36 -9.76 7.52
C VAL A 29 10.45 -9.87 6.48
N THR A 30 11.14 -11.01 6.42
CA THR A 30 12.17 -11.27 5.40
C THR A 30 11.61 -11.21 3.97
N ALA A 31 10.39 -11.72 3.76
CA ALA A 31 9.74 -11.63 2.45
C ALA A 31 9.44 -10.19 2.05
N VAL A 32 8.94 -9.36 2.99
CA VAL A 32 8.71 -7.92 2.76
C VAL A 32 10.01 -7.18 2.48
N GLU A 33 11.08 -7.45 3.23
CA GLU A 33 12.41 -6.86 2.99
C GLU A 33 12.91 -7.18 1.57
N LYS A 34 12.78 -8.42 1.12
CA LYS A 34 13.14 -8.84 -0.25
C LYS A 34 12.31 -8.14 -1.32
N LEU A 35 11.00 -7.99 -1.09
CA LEU A 35 10.13 -7.24 -1.99
C LEU A 35 10.55 -5.77 -2.08
N CYS A 36 10.85 -5.13 -0.95
CA CYS A 36 11.35 -3.75 -0.95
C CYS A 36 12.63 -3.61 -1.77
N VAL A 37 13.58 -4.53 -1.60
CA VAL A 37 14.84 -4.52 -2.37
C VAL A 37 14.59 -4.69 -3.87
N SER A 38 13.60 -5.50 -4.27
CA SER A 38 13.26 -5.71 -5.69
C SER A 38 12.74 -4.45 -6.41
N VAL A 39 12.28 -3.44 -5.64
CA VAL A 39 11.82 -2.14 -6.14
C VAL A 39 12.74 -0.99 -5.70
N ASP A 40 14.02 -1.29 -5.48
CA ASP A 40 15.05 -0.33 -5.06
C ASP A 40 14.74 0.44 -3.76
N MET A 41 13.95 -0.17 -2.88
CA MET A 41 13.63 0.36 -1.56
C MET A 41 14.38 -0.40 -0.47
N ILE A 42 14.76 0.31 0.59
CA ILE A 42 15.37 -0.28 1.78
C ILE A 42 14.38 -0.20 2.93
N ALA A 43 13.82 -1.35 3.33
CA ALA A 43 13.05 -1.45 4.57
C ALA A 43 13.99 -1.49 5.78
N ARG A 44 13.59 -0.86 6.87
CA ARG A 44 14.29 -0.89 8.16
C ARG A 44 13.33 -1.33 9.25
N ARG A 45 13.73 -2.30 10.03
CA ARG A 45 12.93 -2.77 11.17
C ARG A 45 12.86 -1.71 12.27
N CYS A 46 11.71 -1.56 12.88
CA CYS A 46 11.49 -0.71 14.05
C CYS A 46 11.81 -1.48 15.33
N GLU A 47 13.05 -1.94 15.48
CA GLU A 47 13.47 -2.67 16.67
C GLU A 47 13.34 -1.79 17.93
N TYR A 48 12.76 -2.37 18.99
CA TYR A 48 12.47 -1.73 20.28
C TYR A 48 11.55 -0.49 20.20
N LYS A 49 10.91 -0.24 19.05
CA LYS A 49 10.00 0.90 18.83
C LYS A 49 8.74 0.50 18.07
N GLN A 50 8.34 -0.76 18.22
CA GLN A 50 7.16 -1.31 17.54
C GLN A 50 5.88 -0.59 17.97
N GLU A 51 5.72 -0.30 19.26
CA GLU A 51 4.56 0.40 19.80
C GLU A 51 4.48 1.83 19.24
N GLN A 52 5.59 2.57 19.24
CA GLN A 52 5.62 3.93 18.70
C GLN A 52 5.35 3.94 17.19
N ALA A 53 5.88 2.97 16.46
CA ALA A 53 5.62 2.82 15.05
C ALA A 53 4.14 2.49 14.79
N PHE A 54 3.55 1.59 15.56
CA PHE A 54 2.13 1.25 15.48
C PHE A 54 1.24 2.45 15.76
N LEU A 55 1.48 3.20 16.85
CA LEU A 55 0.74 4.42 17.16
C LEU A 55 0.86 5.47 16.04
N SER A 56 2.02 5.56 15.39
CA SER A 56 2.25 6.47 14.26
C SER A 56 1.51 6.05 12.99
N MET A 57 1.05 4.82 12.88
CA MET A 57 0.24 4.34 11.76
C MET A 57 -1.27 4.59 11.94
N LEU A 58 -1.72 4.79 13.17
CA LEU A 58 -3.12 5.05 13.45
C LEU A 58 -3.53 6.46 12.93
N PRO A 59 -4.78 6.63 12.49
CA PRO A 59 -5.28 7.91 11.96
C PRO A 59 -5.59 8.92 13.07
N ILE A 60 -4.66 9.08 14.03
CA ILE A 60 -4.78 9.99 15.20
C ILE A 60 -3.90 11.23 15.06
N LEU A 61 -3.31 11.47 13.90
CA LEU A 61 -2.42 12.59 13.62
C LEU A 61 -1.21 12.66 14.57
N TYR A 62 -0.75 11.51 15.06
CA TYR A 62 0.44 11.39 15.88
C TYR A 62 1.55 10.70 15.08
N LEU A 63 2.72 11.29 15.07
CA LEU A 63 3.92 10.69 14.50
C LEU A 63 5.05 10.82 15.53
N ASP A 64 5.57 9.69 16.00
CA ASP A 64 6.67 9.66 16.95
C ASP A 64 7.90 10.34 16.34
N PRO A 65 8.60 11.27 17.05
CA PRO A 65 9.72 12.02 16.50
C PRO A 65 10.90 11.15 16.02
N ASP A 66 11.14 10.01 16.65
CA ASP A 66 12.20 9.10 16.23
C ASP A 66 11.80 8.32 14.96
N ILE A 67 10.53 7.94 14.87
CA ILE A 67 9.98 7.31 13.66
C ILE A 67 10.00 8.34 12.52
N GLU A 68 9.54 9.55 12.75
CA GLU A 68 9.60 10.65 11.78
C GLU A 68 11.01 10.83 11.22
N ARG A 69 12.00 11.00 12.08
CA ARG A 69 13.40 11.25 11.67
C ARG A 69 13.97 10.10 10.84
N LYS A 70 13.62 8.86 11.16
CA LYS A 70 14.14 7.65 10.49
C LYS A 70 13.45 7.34 9.19
N SER A 71 12.14 7.57 9.10
CA SER A 71 11.30 7.22 7.95
C SER A 71 11.18 8.34 6.91
N ARG A 72 11.51 9.58 7.29
CA ARG A 72 11.34 10.77 6.45
C ARG A 72 12.07 10.66 5.11
N ARG A 73 11.33 10.86 4.02
CA ARG A 73 11.82 10.99 2.66
C ARG A 73 11.27 12.25 2.03
N ASN A 74 12.11 12.94 1.29
CA ASN A 74 11.69 14.09 0.50
C ASN A 74 10.93 13.59 -0.73
N ALA A 75 9.76 14.14 -0.96
CA ALA A 75 8.94 13.87 -2.16
C ALA A 75 8.45 15.19 -2.75
N LEU A 76 8.33 15.22 -4.07
CA LEU A 76 7.69 16.32 -4.78
C LEU A 76 6.18 16.04 -4.91
N THR A 77 5.40 17.07 -5.23
CA THR A 77 3.94 16.94 -5.43
C THR A 77 3.59 15.80 -6.37
N SER A 78 4.31 15.66 -7.47
CA SER A 78 4.11 14.58 -8.45
C SER A 78 4.37 13.18 -7.85
N GLY A 79 5.39 13.05 -7.03
CA GLY A 79 5.71 11.80 -6.33
C GLY A 79 4.67 11.41 -5.28
N VAL A 80 4.18 12.39 -4.51
CA VAL A 80 3.10 12.15 -3.53
C VAL A 80 1.80 11.76 -4.23
N ALA A 81 1.45 12.44 -5.32
CA ALA A 81 0.26 12.11 -6.11
C ALA A 81 0.35 10.71 -6.73
N ALA A 82 1.53 10.30 -7.21
CA ALA A 82 1.75 8.96 -7.75
C ALA A 82 1.68 7.86 -6.69
N ALA A 83 2.00 8.18 -5.44
CA ALA A 83 1.90 7.24 -4.32
C ALA A 83 0.48 7.04 -3.77
N PHE A 84 -0.52 7.80 -4.31
CA PHE A 84 -1.92 7.66 -3.88
C PHE A 84 -2.50 6.31 -4.29
N PRO A 85 -2.80 5.41 -3.34
CA PRO A 85 -3.11 4.01 -3.66
C PRO A 85 -4.54 3.80 -4.20
N PHE A 86 -5.38 4.84 -4.20
CA PHE A 86 -6.80 4.75 -4.59
C PHE A 86 -7.06 5.31 -5.99
N ALA A 87 -6.02 5.52 -6.79
CA ALA A 87 -6.14 6.08 -8.14
C ALA A 87 -6.82 5.13 -9.14
N SER A 88 -6.75 3.81 -8.90
CA SER A 88 -7.43 2.83 -9.73
C SER A 88 -7.98 1.70 -8.89
N TYR A 89 -9.21 1.30 -9.15
CA TYR A 89 -9.80 0.09 -8.62
C TYR A 89 -9.77 -0.98 -9.74
N GLU A 90 -9.02 -2.05 -9.49
CA GLU A 90 -9.00 -3.19 -10.41
C GLU A 90 -9.88 -4.29 -9.85
N LEU A 91 -10.92 -4.65 -10.61
CA LEU A 91 -11.74 -5.79 -10.33
C LEU A 91 -11.29 -6.93 -11.23
N SER A 92 -10.56 -7.89 -10.68
CA SER A 92 -9.99 -9.01 -11.43
C SER A 92 -10.05 -10.29 -10.61
N ASP A 93 -11.15 -11.00 -10.74
CA ASP A 93 -11.34 -12.30 -10.08
C ASP A 93 -10.64 -13.42 -10.85
N ARG A 94 -10.04 -14.36 -10.11
CA ARG A 94 -9.31 -15.50 -10.67
C ARG A 94 -10.24 -16.37 -11.48
N ASN A 95 -10.91 -16.69 -12.07
CA ASN A 95 -11.90 -17.49 -12.83
C ASN A 95 -13.12 -16.65 -13.21
N GLY A 96 -12.92 -15.34 -13.33
CA GLY A 96 -14.00 -14.43 -13.70
C GLY A 96 -14.35 -14.48 -15.18
N ILE A 97 -15.57 -14.08 -15.48
CA ILE A 97 -16.04 -13.81 -16.84
C ILE A 97 -15.54 -12.44 -17.26
N PHE A 98 -14.95 -12.32 -18.43
CA PHE A 98 -14.52 -11.03 -18.96
C PHE A 98 -15.74 -10.15 -19.25
N LEU A 99 -15.84 -9.03 -18.54
CA LEU A 99 -16.94 -8.07 -18.70
C LEU A 99 -16.61 -6.91 -19.64
N GLY A 100 -15.33 -6.56 -19.75
CA GLY A 100 -14.92 -5.43 -20.57
C GLY A 100 -13.64 -4.77 -20.06
N LEU A 101 -13.41 -3.54 -20.46
CA LEU A 101 -12.27 -2.73 -20.03
C LEU A 101 -12.73 -1.59 -19.11
N ASN A 102 -11.97 -1.39 -18.04
CA ASN A 102 -12.19 -0.25 -17.15
C ASN A 102 -11.98 1.05 -17.92
N MET A 103 -12.95 1.96 -17.86
CA MET A 103 -12.91 3.23 -18.61
C MET A 103 -11.76 4.15 -18.21
N TYR A 104 -11.28 4.06 -16.96
CA TYR A 104 -10.25 4.96 -16.45
C TYR A 104 -8.82 4.48 -16.74
N ASN A 105 -8.52 3.23 -16.48
CA ASN A 105 -7.16 2.68 -16.60
C ASN A 105 -7.00 1.64 -17.73
N ARG A 106 -8.10 1.31 -18.43
CA ARG A 106 -8.14 0.31 -19.51
C ARG A 106 -7.71 -1.10 -19.09
N SER A 107 -7.68 -1.39 -17.80
CA SER A 107 -7.44 -2.76 -17.33
C SER A 107 -8.64 -3.65 -17.65
N PRO A 108 -8.40 -4.94 -17.96
CA PRO A 108 -9.47 -5.90 -18.18
C PRO A 108 -10.20 -6.17 -16.85
N VAL A 109 -11.53 -6.19 -16.91
CA VAL A 109 -12.40 -6.48 -15.77
C VAL A 109 -12.89 -7.92 -15.87
N PHE A 110 -12.54 -8.74 -14.88
CA PHE A 110 -13.02 -10.10 -14.73
C PHE A 110 -13.86 -10.20 -13.46
N LEU A 111 -15.06 -10.75 -13.57
CA LEU A 111 -15.97 -10.93 -12.45
C LEU A 111 -16.37 -12.39 -12.32
N ASN A 112 -16.24 -12.95 -11.11
CA ASN A 112 -16.78 -14.26 -10.79
C ASN A 112 -18.01 -14.11 -9.89
N PRO A 113 -19.22 -14.19 -10.41
CA PRO A 113 -20.44 -13.99 -9.62
C PRO A 113 -20.71 -15.10 -8.60
N TYR A 114 -19.95 -16.21 -8.65
CA TYR A 114 -20.18 -17.37 -7.81
C TYR A 114 -19.28 -17.46 -6.58
N ASP A 115 -18.10 -16.88 -6.62
CA ASP A 115 -17.13 -16.98 -5.51
C ASP A 115 -17.18 -15.82 -4.52
N ASP A 116 -17.49 -14.60 -5.00
CA ASP A 116 -17.31 -13.37 -4.19
C ASP A 116 -18.62 -12.74 -3.71
N TYR A 117 -19.78 -13.25 -4.13
CA TYR A 117 -21.08 -12.66 -3.78
C TYR A 117 -21.90 -13.56 -2.88
N LYS A 118 -22.38 -12.99 -1.77
CA LYS A 118 -23.22 -13.66 -0.79
C LYS A 118 -24.56 -14.19 -1.37
N TYR A 119 -24.93 -13.71 -2.55
CA TYR A 119 -26.14 -14.12 -3.27
C TYR A 119 -25.81 -14.33 -4.74
N THR A 120 -25.83 -15.58 -5.17
CA THR A 120 -25.55 -15.99 -6.57
C THR A 120 -26.73 -15.76 -7.53
N ASN A 121 -27.89 -15.36 -7.02
CA ASN A 121 -29.07 -15.09 -7.81
C ASN A 121 -29.21 -13.58 -8.08
N GLY A 122 -28.38 -13.07 -8.96
CA GLY A 122 -28.58 -11.76 -9.55
C GLY A 122 -29.55 -11.87 -10.73
N SER A 123 -30.77 -11.34 -10.60
CA SER A 123 -31.57 -11.01 -11.78
C SER A 123 -31.11 -9.67 -12.33
N ILE A 124 -30.80 -9.64 -13.60
CA ILE A 124 -30.58 -8.40 -14.37
C ILE A 124 -31.93 -7.80 -14.72
#